data_3bf01a13f52f4c26a8c35e4f2ddf4bb4
#
_entry.id   3bf01a13f52f4c26a8c35e4f2ddf4bb4
#
_cell.length_a   1.000
_cell.length_b   1.000
_cell.length_c   1.000
_cell.angle_alpha   90.00
_cell.angle_beta   90.00
_cell.angle_gamma   90.00
#
_symmetry.space_group_name_H-M   'P 1'
#
loop_
_entity.id
_entity.type
_entity.pdbx_description
1 polymer ?
#
loop_
_entity_poly.entity_id
_entity_poly.type
_entity_poly.pdbx_seq_one_letter_code
_entity_poly.pdbx_strand_id
1 'polypeptide(L)'
;MKIPVSFTLSALWIASALTGAFAADVPPGTALAERQTLVRHLKDEPASLDPAKAVGLPEIQVLRDLFEGLVNQNDNGELVPGVATQWQTNDNRIWTFTLRDNAKWSDGTPVTAQDFVYSWQRMVDPKTTSPFAWLFALAGIENAQAIIDGKQAPAQLGVSAPDAHTLKVTLDKPLPWFPSLAANAALYPVQKANVEQGGDWTRPGKLVGNGAFVLKDRVVNEKLVLTPNTHYWDNAKTVLTQVTFLPVNQESAATKRYLANDIDITESFPKNLYQKLKKEIPDQVFTPPQLGTYYYAFNTQKGPTADPRVRLALSMTIDRRLMAEKVLGTGEKPAWRFTPDVTAGFTPAPSEWEQMSQQELNAQAKTLLQAAGYGPARPLNLTLLYNTSENHQKIAIAVASMWKKNLGVDVKLKNQEWKTYIDSRNTGNFDVIRASWVGDYNEPSTFLSLLTSTHSGNISRFKNPDYDKVLQQAAQENSAKARNDDYNNAERIISTQAPIAPIYQYTNGRLIKPWLKGYPINNPEDVAYSRTMYILKH
;
A
#
# COMPACT_ATOMS: atom_id res chain seq x y z
N MET A 1 -15.43 52.27 51.33
CA MET A 1 -16.11 51.00 51.01
C MET A 1 -15.96 50.81 49.53
N LYS A 2 -14.93 50.02 49.06
CA LYS A 2 -14.65 49.75 47.66
C LYS A 2 -14.95 48.28 47.40
N ILE A 3 -15.90 48.00 46.50
CA ILE A 3 -16.32 46.69 46.12
C ILE A 3 -15.40 46.28 44.92
N PRO A 4 -14.74 45.13 44.90
CA PRO A 4 -14.02 44.66 43.74
C PRO A 4 -14.97 43.92 42.77
N VAL A 5 -14.99 44.34 41.53
CA VAL A 5 -15.67 43.65 40.42
C VAL A 5 -14.73 42.57 39.87
N SER A 6 -15.10 41.32 40.09
CA SER A 6 -14.42 40.16 39.48
C SER A 6 -14.94 39.96 38.06
N PHE A 7 -14.06 40.14 37.09
CA PHE A 7 -14.30 39.71 35.68
C PHE A 7 -13.92 38.23 35.55
N THR A 8 -14.91 37.37 35.38
CA THR A 8 -14.73 35.99 34.93
C THR A 8 -14.64 35.99 33.41
N LEU A 9 -13.43 35.76 32.88
CA LEU A 9 -13.24 35.43 31.47
C LEU A 9 -13.73 33.99 31.25
N SER A 10 -14.89 33.85 30.61
CA SER A 10 -15.33 32.58 30.05
C SER A 10 -14.61 32.37 28.73
N ALA A 11 -13.61 31.49 28.71
CA ALA A 11 -13.01 31.02 27.48
C ALA A 11 -14.01 30.13 26.73
N LEU A 12 -14.63 30.66 25.69
CA LEU A 12 -15.37 29.86 24.70
C LEU A 12 -14.35 29.02 23.89
N TRP A 13 -14.28 27.74 24.20
CA TRP A 13 -13.67 26.77 23.33
C TRP A 13 -14.61 26.56 22.13
N ILE A 14 -14.30 27.18 20.97
CA ILE A 14 -14.91 26.83 19.70
C ILE A 14 -14.25 25.52 19.28
N ALA A 15 -14.89 24.41 19.59
CA ALA A 15 -14.60 23.14 18.97
C ALA A 15 -14.99 23.27 17.49
N SER A 16 -14.04 23.57 16.63
CA SER A 16 -14.20 23.41 15.19
C SER A 16 -14.39 21.92 14.91
N ALA A 17 -15.65 21.49 14.84
CA ALA A 17 -15.99 20.18 14.28
C ALA A 17 -15.51 20.18 12.83
N LEU A 18 -14.37 19.57 12.58
CA LEU A 18 -13.96 19.14 11.25
C LEU A 18 -14.97 18.08 10.80
N THR A 19 -16.09 18.53 10.22
CA THR A 19 -16.98 17.67 9.46
C THR A 19 -16.26 17.32 8.17
N GLY A 20 -15.36 16.34 8.24
CA GLY A 20 -14.78 15.74 7.05
C GLY A 20 -15.91 15.12 6.22
N ALA A 21 -16.16 15.63 5.03
CA ALA A 21 -17.06 15.04 4.08
C ALA A 21 -16.41 13.77 3.50
N PHE A 22 -17.00 12.59 3.77
CA PHE A 22 -16.50 11.27 3.36
C PHE A 22 -17.27 10.66 2.19
N ALA A 23 -18.17 11.42 1.57
CA ALA A 23 -18.90 11.05 0.37
C ALA A 23 -18.59 12.04 -0.76
N ALA A 24 -19.19 11.85 -1.93
CA ALA A 24 -18.93 12.71 -3.09
C ALA A 24 -19.12 14.19 -2.71
N ASP A 25 -18.02 14.92 -2.69
CA ASP A 25 -18.05 16.38 -2.51
C ASP A 25 -18.34 17.03 -3.87
N VAL A 26 -19.63 17.10 -4.19
CA VAL A 26 -20.09 17.71 -5.44
C VAL A 26 -20.20 19.22 -5.24
N PRO A 27 -19.35 20.03 -5.90
CA PRO A 27 -19.42 21.48 -5.77
C PRO A 27 -20.82 22.02 -6.16
N PRO A 28 -21.35 23.00 -5.44
CA PRO A 28 -22.63 23.61 -5.77
C PRO A 28 -22.68 24.10 -7.22
N GLY A 29 -23.77 23.81 -7.93
CA GLY A 29 -23.96 24.21 -9.33
C GLY A 29 -23.30 23.27 -10.35
N THR A 30 -22.69 22.15 -9.91
CA THR A 30 -22.14 21.15 -10.82
C THR A 30 -23.23 20.51 -11.67
N ALA A 31 -23.04 20.54 -13.00
CA ALA A 31 -23.94 19.85 -13.93
C ALA A 31 -23.63 18.35 -13.94
N LEU A 32 -24.44 17.57 -13.24
CA LEU A 32 -24.34 16.11 -13.20
C LEU A 32 -24.99 15.46 -14.42
N ALA A 33 -24.47 14.30 -14.83
CA ALA A 33 -25.13 13.43 -15.79
C ALA A 33 -26.48 12.96 -15.24
N GLU A 34 -27.46 12.78 -16.12
CA GLU A 34 -28.77 12.26 -15.76
C GLU A 34 -28.67 10.82 -15.20
N ARG A 35 -27.77 10.03 -15.79
CA ARG A 35 -27.43 8.67 -15.30
C ARG A 35 -26.10 8.72 -14.54
N GLN A 36 -26.15 8.43 -13.26
CA GLN A 36 -25.00 8.33 -12.38
C GLN A 36 -24.50 6.87 -12.34
N THR A 37 -24.04 6.37 -13.51
CA THR A 37 -23.52 5.00 -13.64
C THR A 37 -22.03 5.03 -13.92
N LEU A 38 -21.26 4.26 -13.16
CA LEU A 38 -19.81 4.17 -13.27
C LEU A 38 -19.40 2.77 -13.72
N VAL A 39 -18.52 2.69 -14.71
CA VAL A 39 -17.92 1.43 -15.16
C VAL A 39 -16.41 1.42 -14.83
N ARG A 40 -16.00 0.54 -13.92
CA ARG A 40 -14.61 0.35 -13.47
C ARG A 40 -14.03 -0.93 -14.06
N HIS A 41 -12.85 -0.83 -14.61
CA HIS A 41 -12.08 -2.00 -15.02
C HIS A 41 -11.45 -2.68 -13.81
N LEU A 42 -11.53 -4.01 -13.75
CA LEU A 42 -10.71 -4.88 -12.92
C LEU A 42 -9.78 -5.69 -13.81
N LYS A 43 -8.54 -5.90 -13.36
CA LYS A 43 -7.57 -6.68 -14.11
C LYS A 43 -7.93 -8.17 -14.14
N ASP A 44 -8.53 -8.67 -13.06
CA ASP A 44 -8.92 -10.08 -12.95
C ASP A 44 -10.29 -10.21 -12.25
N GLU A 45 -10.93 -11.37 -12.44
CA GLU A 45 -12.15 -11.74 -11.70
C GLU A 45 -11.82 -11.92 -10.20
N PRO A 46 -12.54 -11.27 -9.28
CA PRO A 46 -12.41 -11.52 -7.85
C PRO A 46 -12.67 -12.98 -7.49
N ALA A 47 -11.68 -13.65 -6.92
CA ALA A 47 -11.79 -15.05 -6.51
C ALA A 47 -12.78 -15.23 -5.34
N SER A 48 -12.89 -14.21 -4.47
CA SER A 48 -13.78 -14.22 -3.31
C SER A 48 -14.27 -12.80 -2.97
N LEU A 49 -15.49 -12.70 -2.46
CA LEU A 49 -16.02 -11.48 -1.84
C LEU A 49 -16.14 -11.60 -0.31
N ASP A 50 -15.52 -12.62 0.27
CA ASP A 50 -15.31 -12.76 1.71
C ASP A 50 -14.01 -12.07 2.10
N PRO A 51 -14.00 -11.01 2.95
CA PRO A 51 -12.78 -10.34 3.39
C PRO A 51 -11.72 -11.29 3.95
N ALA A 52 -12.12 -12.39 4.61
CA ALA A 52 -11.19 -13.38 5.14
C ALA A 52 -10.60 -14.33 4.08
N LYS A 53 -11.07 -14.28 2.83
CA LYS A 53 -10.62 -15.11 1.70
C LYS A 53 -10.06 -14.30 0.54
N ALA A 54 -10.14 -12.99 0.60
CA ALA A 54 -9.59 -12.09 -0.41
C ALA A 54 -8.06 -12.21 -0.46
N VAL A 55 -7.46 -12.17 -1.66
CA VAL A 55 -6.01 -12.32 -1.84
C VAL A 55 -5.36 -11.21 -2.65
N GLY A 56 -6.12 -10.41 -3.40
CA GLY A 56 -5.54 -9.46 -4.35
C GLY A 56 -6.35 -8.17 -4.53
N LEU A 57 -5.80 -7.31 -5.37
CA LEU A 57 -6.42 -6.01 -5.69
C LEU A 57 -7.83 -6.13 -6.26
N PRO A 58 -8.17 -7.10 -7.15
CA PRO A 58 -9.52 -7.22 -7.69
C PRO A 58 -10.58 -7.41 -6.60
N GLU A 59 -10.29 -8.26 -5.60
CA GLU A 59 -11.18 -8.46 -4.44
C GLU A 59 -11.28 -7.18 -3.62
N ILE A 60 -10.14 -6.60 -3.26
CA ILE A 60 -10.06 -5.44 -2.36
C ILE A 60 -10.82 -4.24 -2.94
N GLN A 61 -10.74 -3.99 -4.25
CA GLN A 61 -11.48 -2.89 -4.90
C GLN A 61 -13.00 -3.04 -4.75
N VAL A 62 -13.53 -4.25 -4.90
CA VAL A 62 -14.97 -4.53 -4.73
C VAL A 62 -15.37 -4.52 -3.26
N LEU A 63 -14.52 -5.08 -2.38
CA LEU A 63 -14.78 -5.11 -0.93
C LEU A 63 -14.87 -3.72 -0.31
N ARG A 64 -14.10 -2.74 -0.80
CA ARG A 64 -14.17 -1.35 -0.35
C ARG A 64 -15.51 -0.67 -0.62
N ASP A 65 -16.28 -1.15 -1.58
CA ASP A 65 -17.61 -0.66 -1.87
C ASP A 65 -18.71 -1.44 -1.12
N LEU A 66 -18.48 -2.75 -0.84
CA LEU A 66 -19.42 -3.62 -0.15
C LEU A 66 -19.33 -3.54 1.37
N PHE A 67 -18.15 -3.22 1.90
CA PHE A 67 -17.87 -3.14 3.33
C PHE A 67 -17.17 -1.84 3.70
N GLU A 68 -17.19 -1.51 5.00
CA GLU A 68 -16.45 -0.38 5.58
C GLU A 68 -15.77 -0.81 6.87
N GLY A 69 -14.48 -0.45 7.01
CA GLY A 69 -13.66 -0.73 8.18
C GLY A 69 -13.82 0.29 9.31
N LEU A 70 -12.99 0.16 10.35
CA LEU A 70 -12.92 1.13 11.44
C LEU A 70 -12.55 2.52 10.92
N VAL A 71 -11.55 2.59 10.07
CA VAL A 71 -11.03 3.81 9.46
C VAL A 71 -10.99 3.68 7.95
N ASN A 72 -11.08 4.80 7.27
CA ASN A 72 -10.96 4.93 5.83
C ASN A 72 -9.72 5.79 5.49
N GLN A 73 -9.50 6.03 4.21
CA GLN A 73 -8.51 6.98 3.73
C GLN A 73 -9.18 8.06 2.87
N ASN A 74 -8.65 9.28 2.92
CA ASN A 74 -9.03 10.36 2.02
C ASN A 74 -8.24 10.29 0.70
N ASP A 75 -8.42 11.29 -0.15
CA ASP A 75 -7.78 11.38 -1.47
C ASP A 75 -6.24 11.43 -1.43
N ASN A 76 -5.65 11.78 -0.28
CA ASN A 76 -4.20 11.83 -0.08
C ASN A 76 -3.65 10.61 0.66
N GLY A 77 -4.49 9.63 1.03
CA GLY A 77 -4.10 8.48 1.83
C GLY A 77 -4.02 8.75 3.33
N GLU A 78 -4.55 9.90 3.79
CA GLU A 78 -4.63 10.21 5.23
C GLU A 78 -5.81 9.48 5.85
N LEU A 79 -5.64 9.03 7.10
CA LEU A 79 -6.68 8.30 7.81
C LEU A 79 -7.84 9.22 8.21
N VAL A 80 -9.03 8.72 7.96
CA VAL A 80 -10.28 9.41 8.24
C VAL A 80 -11.28 8.44 8.89
N PRO A 81 -12.27 8.93 9.68
CA PRO A 81 -13.29 8.09 10.27
C PRO A 81 -14.04 7.22 9.25
N GLY A 82 -14.23 5.95 9.62
CA GLY A 82 -15.14 5.00 8.95
C GLY A 82 -16.27 4.64 9.90
N VAL A 83 -16.40 3.35 10.25
CA VAL A 83 -17.32 2.91 11.31
C VAL A 83 -16.91 3.48 12.67
N ALA A 84 -15.59 3.65 12.93
CA ALA A 84 -15.13 4.40 14.09
C ALA A 84 -15.16 5.90 13.82
N THR A 85 -15.66 6.69 14.76
CA THR A 85 -15.67 8.15 14.73
C THR A 85 -14.38 8.75 15.28
N GLN A 86 -13.70 8.02 16.17
CA GLN A 86 -12.43 8.39 16.77
C GLN A 86 -11.68 7.15 17.29
N TRP A 87 -10.37 7.30 17.45
CA TRP A 87 -9.50 6.30 18.06
C TRP A 87 -8.45 6.97 18.92
N GLN A 88 -8.04 6.29 19.98
CA GLN A 88 -7.09 6.83 20.95
C GLN A 88 -6.26 5.73 21.60
N THR A 89 -5.07 6.12 22.06
CA THR A 89 -4.15 5.30 22.84
C THR A 89 -3.35 6.18 23.80
N ASN A 90 -2.85 5.61 24.87
CA ASN A 90 -1.92 6.31 25.79
C ASN A 90 -0.48 5.78 25.62
N ASP A 91 -0.31 4.60 25.05
CA ASP A 91 0.95 3.85 25.05
C ASP A 91 1.27 3.20 23.70
N ASN A 92 0.50 3.50 22.65
CA ASN A 92 0.57 2.87 21.32
C ASN A 92 0.40 1.34 21.34
N ARG A 93 0.02 0.76 22.48
CA ARG A 93 -0.18 -0.66 22.67
C ARG A 93 -1.64 -1.01 22.88
N ILE A 94 -2.37 -0.20 23.63
CA ILE A 94 -3.80 -0.38 23.86
C ILE A 94 -4.55 0.71 23.09
N TRP A 95 -5.26 0.30 22.04
CA TRP A 95 -6.07 1.16 21.21
C TRP A 95 -7.54 1.00 21.52
N THR A 96 -8.24 2.14 21.62
CA THR A 96 -9.70 2.17 21.80
C THR A 96 -10.33 2.92 20.63
N PHE A 97 -11.26 2.26 19.94
CA PHE A 97 -12.04 2.82 18.84
C PHE A 97 -13.47 3.04 19.33
N THR A 98 -13.98 4.26 19.16
CA THR A 98 -15.39 4.58 19.43
C THR A 98 -16.17 4.49 18.12
N LEU A 99 -17.13 3.59 18.05
CA LEU A 99 -17.93 3.36 16.85
C LEU A 99 -19.14 4.32 16.81
N ARG A 100 -19.57 4.66 15.59
CA ARG A 100 -20.79 5.44 15.38
C ARG A 100 -22.04 4.62 15.73
N ASP A 101 -23.04 5.27 16.25
CA ASP A 101 -24.32 4.65 16.65
C ASP A 101 -25.29 4.42 15.47
N ASN A 102 -25.04 5.09 14.34
CA ASN A 102 -25.86 5.00 13.13
C ASN A 102 -25.29 4.08 12.03
N ALA A 103 -24.18 3.36 12.29
CA ALA A 103 -23.67 2.36 11.35
C ALA A 103 -24.64 1.15 11.27
N LYS A 104 -24.99 0.76 10.04
CA LYS A 104 -25.92 -0.35 9.78
C LYS A 104 -25.41 -1.27 8.71
N TRP A 105 -25.76 -2.52 8.83
CA TRP A 105 -25.70 -3.50 7.77
C TRP A 105 -26.75 -3.22 6.69
N SER A 106 -26.58 -3.79 5.51
CA SER A 106 -27.49 -3.60 4.38
C SER A 106 -28.90 -4.20 4.60
N ASP A 107 -29.06 -5.06 5.60
CA ASP A 107 -30.36 -5.57 6.08
C ASP A 107 -31.02 -4.64 7.12
N GLY A 108 -30.38 -3.53 7.47
CA GLY A 108 -30.86 -2.53 8.44
C GLY A 108 -30.48 -2.79 9.89
N THR A 109 -29.88 -3.93 10.22
CA THR A 109 -29.41 -4.23 11.57
C THR A 109 -28.18 -3.38 11.93
N PRO A 110 -27.95 -3.02 13.22
CA PRO A 110 -26.82 -2.20 13.62
C PRO A 110 -25.47 -2.93 13.45
N VAL A 111 -24.43 -2.19 13.08
CA VAL A 111 -23.03 -2.64 13.15
C VAL A 111 -22.50 -2.35 14.55
N THR A 112 -21.91 -3.33 15.20
CA THR A 112 -21.43 -3.24 16.57
C THR A 112 -19.96 -3.61 16.70
N ALA A 113 -19.34 -3.28 17.82
CA ALA A 113 -17.96 -3.69 18.14
C ALA A 113 -17.82 -5.23 18.17
N GLN A 114 -18.89 -5.95 18.53
CA GLN A 114 -18.87 -7.41 18.53
C GLN A 114 -18.72 -8.00 17.12
N ASP A 115 -19.20 -7.31 16.07
CA ASP A 115 -19.00 -7.73 14.67
C ASP A 115 -17.51 -7.70 14.29
N PHE A 116 -16.76 -6.70 14.75
CA PHE A 116 -15.30 -6.65 14.59
C PHE A 116 -14.59 -7.75 15.36
N VAL A 117 -14.98 -7.98 16.62
CA VAL A 117 -14.41 -9.07 17.44
C VAL A 117 -14.60 -10.42 16.74
N TYR A 118 -15.83 -10.72 16.29
CA TYR A 118 -16.13 -11.94 15.54
C TYR A 118 -15.29 -12.06 14.27
N SER A 119 -15.24 -11.01 13.47
CA SER A 119 -14.54 -11.00 12.18
C SER A 119 -13.05 -11.22 12.34
N TRP A 120 -12.43 -10.58 13.31
CA TRP A 120 -10.99 -10.68 13.57
C TRP A 120 -10.60 -12.03 14.16
N GLN A 121 -11.43 -12.57 15.08
CA GLN A 121 -11.24 -13.92 15.60
C GLN A 121 -11.38 -14.97 14.48
N ARG A 122 -12.36 -14.80 13.59
CA ARG A 122 -12.54 -15.63 12.40
C ARG A 122 -11.33 -15.55 11.46
N MET A 123 -10.76 -14.35 11.26
CA MET A 123 -9.63 -14.14 10.36
C MET A 123 -8.40 -14.95 10.79
N VAL A 124 -8.10 -15.01 12.08
CA VAL A 124 -6.93 -15.73 12.62
C VAL A 124 -7.21 -17.19 12.95
N ASP A 125 -8.47 -17.65 12.92
CA ASP A 125 -8.83 -19.04 13.16
C ASP A 125 -8.24 -19.93 12.05
N PRO A 126 -7.37 -20.94 12.38
CA PRO A 126 -6.84 -21.88 11.40
C PRO A 126 -7.91 -22.57 10.54
N LYS A 127 -9.11 -22.79 11.09
CA LYS A 127 -10.24 -23.37 10.35
C LYS A 127 -10.73 -22.47 9.20
N THR A 128 -10.57 -21.17 9.33
CA THR A 128 -10.91 -20.23 8.26
C THR A 128 -9.92 -20.33 7.10
N THR A 129 -8.67 -20.78 7.34
CA THR A 129 -7.61 -20.84 6.33
C THR A 129 -7.47 -19.51 5.56
N SER A 130 -7.46 -18.38 6.30
CA SER A 130 -7.33 -17.06 5.70
C SER A 130 -5.91 -16.86 5.14
N PRO A 131 -5.77 -16.44 3.88
CA PRO A 131 -4.46 -16.10 3.31
C PRO A 131 -3.86 -14.83 3.92
N PHE A 132 -4.65 -14.01 4.62
CA PHE A 132 -4.25 -12.74 5.25
C PHE A 132 -4.15 -12.81 6.79
N ALA A 133 -4.29 -14.00 7.41
CA ALA A 133 -4.16 -14.14 8.87
C ALA A 133 -2.82 -13.57 9.39
N TRP A 134 -1.74 -13.70 8.61
CA TRP A 134 -0.40 -13.16 8.94
C TRP A 134 -0.39 -11.66 9.19
N LEU A 135 -1.31 -10.88 8.58
CA LEU A 135 -1.40 -9.43 8.76
C LEU A 135 -1.73 -9.07 10.22
N PHE A 136 -2.51 -9.91 10.92
CA PHE A 136 -2.86 -9.72 12.32
C PHE A 136 -1.64 -9.93 13.25
N ALA A 137 -0.78 -10.89 12.92
CA ALA A 137 0.49 -11.08 13.61
C ALA A 137 1.47 -9.94 13.30
N LEU A 138 1.54 -9.46 12.05
CA LEU A 138 2.33 -8.29 11.66
C LEU A 138 1.85 -7.03 12.41
N ALA A 139 0.53 -6.84 12.51
CA ALA A 139 -0.09 -5.77 13.28
C ALA A 139 0.17 -5.90 14.79
N GLY A 140 0.80 -6.98 15.24
CA GLY A 140 1.14 -7.23 16.62
C GLY A 140 -0.07 -7.39 17.54
N ILE A 141 -1.24 -7.78 17.02
CA ILE A 141 -2.41 -8.03 17.87
C ILE A 141 -2.11 -9.19 18.79
N GLU A 142 -2.28 -8.98 20.10
CA GLU A 142 -1.93 -9.94 21.14
C GLU A 142 -2.51 -11.34 20.84
N ASN A 143 -1.67 -12.36 20.96
CA ASN A 143 -1.98 -13.76 20.67
C ASN A 143 -2.22 -14.12 19.19
N ALA A 144 -2.21 -13.18 18.24
CA ALA A 144 -2.54 -13.48 16.84
C ALA A 144 -1.68 -14.61 16.25
N GLN A 145 -0.35 -14.56 16.42
CA GLN A 145 0.54 -15.61 15.90
C GLN A 145 0.30 -16.96 16.55
N ALA A 146 0.09 -16.99 17.88
CA ALA A 146 -0.15 -18.25 18.61
C ALA A 146 -1.48 -18.91 18.19
N ILE A 147 -2.49 -18.11 17.85
CA ILE A 147 -3.78 -18.60 17.35
C ILE A 147 -3.60 -19.15 15.92
N ILE A 148 -2.92 -18.40 15.05
CA ILE A 148 -2.63 -18.85 13.66
C ILE A 148 -1.87 -20.18 13.66
N ASP A 149 -0.94 -20.36 14.59
CA ASP A 149 -0.20 -21.61 14.79
C ASP A 149 -1.04 -22.74 15.42
N GLY A 150 -2.30 -22.49 15.78
CA GLY A 150 -3.17 -23.46 16.46
C GLY A 150 -2.82 -23.73 17.93
N LYS A 151 -1.99 -22.88 18.56
CA LYS A 151 -1.55 -23.01 19.96
C LYS A 151 -2.52 -22.38 20.96
N GLN A 152 -3.39 -21.48 20.49
CA GLN A 152 -4.40 -20.80 21.31
C GLN A 152 -5.74 -20.75 20.57
N ALA A 153 -6.83 -20.57 21.33
CA ALA A 153 -8.17 -20.44 20.75
C ALA A 153 -8.39 -19.03 20.18
N PRO A 154 -9.17 -18.87 19.08
CA PRO A 154 -9.48 -17.57 18.49
C PRO A 154 -10.04 -16.52 19.48
N ALA A 155 -10.81 -16.99 20.49
CA ALA A 155 -11.36 -16.14 21.54
C ALA A 155 -10.30 -15.44 22.43
N GLN A 156 -9.04 -15.87 22.36
CA GLN A 156 -7.93 -15.27 23.12
C GLN A 156 -7.21 -14.15 22.36
N LEU A 157 -7.69 -13.82 21.14
CA LEU A 157 -7.15 -12.69 20.38
C LEU A 157 -7.30 -11.40 21.20
N GLY A 158 -6.27 -10.54 21.18
CA GLY A 158 -6.22 -9.26 21.88
C GLY A 158 -7.23 -8.22 21.38
N VAL A 159 -8.50 -8.61 21.23
CA VAL A 159 -9.60 -7.73 20.80
C VAL A 159 -10.84 -8.01 21.65
N SER A 160 -11.50 -6.94 22.08
CA SER A 160 -12.73 -7.03 22.92
C SER A 160 -13.69 -5.92 22.64
N ALA A 161 -14.97 -6.16 22.94
CA ALA A 161 -16.07 -5.20 22.84
C ALA A 161 -16.67 -5.00 24.24
N PRO A 162 -16.19 -4.00 25.03
CA PRO A 162 -16.76 -3.69 26.34
C PRO A 162 -18.24 -3.35 26.27
N ASP A 163 -18.66 -2.72 25.18
CA ASP A 163 -20.05 -2.40 24.84
C ASP A 163 -20.24 -2.42 23.32
N ALA A 164 -21.45 -2.09 22.84
CA ALA A 164 -21.77 -2.15 21.40
C ALA A 164 -20.97 -1.15 20.55
N HIS A 165 -20.47 -0.08 21.11
CA HIS A 165 -19.82 1.02 20.39
C HIS A 165 -18.35 1.24 20.77
N THR A 166 -17.79 0.37 21.60
CA THR A 166 -16.39 0.45 22.02
C THR A 166 -15.65 -0.81 21.61
N LEU A 167 -14.67 -0.68 20.71
CA LEU A 167 -13.73 -1.74 20.37
C LEU A 167 -12.38 -1.45 21.01
N LYS A 168 -11.87 -2.38 21.80
CA LYS A 168 -10.55 -2.32 22.41
C LYS A 168 -9.63 -3.35 21.79
N VAL A 169 -8.43 -2.91 21.39
CA VAL A 169 -7.39 -3.75 20.79
C VAL A 169 -6.13 -3.65 21.64
N THR A 170 -5.58 -4.81 21.99
CA THR A 170 -4.30 -4.91 22.71
C THR A 170 -3.25 -5.48 21.77
N LEU A 171 -2.09 -4.82 21.71
CA LEU A 171 -0.94 -5.23 20.90
C LEU A 171 0.17 -5.80 21.78
N ASP A 172 0.98 -6.72 21.24
CA ASP A 172 2.15 -7.30 21.91
C ASP A 172 3.23 -6.25 22.23
N LYS A 173 3.31 -5.22 21.38
CA LYS A 173 4.28 -4.11 21.49
C LYS A 173 3.65 -2.79 21.03
N PRO A 174 4.19 -1.63 21.43
CA PRO A 174 3.75 -0.34 20.92
C PRO A 174 3.84 -0.27 19.38
N LEU A 175 2.76 0.19 18.73
CA LEU A 175 2.66 0.35 17.29
C LEU A 175 1.88 1.63 16.95
N PRO A 176 2.54 2.79 16.84
CA PRO A 176 1.89 4.08 16.59
C PRO A 176 1.06 4.12 15.30
N TRP A 177 1.40 3.31 14.32
CA TRP A 177 0.73 3.23 13.00
C TRP A 177 -0.35 2.13 12.91
N PHE A 178 -0.73 1.50 14.03
CA PHE A 178 -1.78 0.49 14.03
C PHE A 178 -3.09 0.94 13.35
N PRO A 179 -3.57 2.21 13.50
CA PRO A 179 -4.75 2.68 12.78
C PRO A 179 -4.61 2.61 11.25
N SER A 180 -3.40 2.74 10.70
CA SER A 180 -3.17 2.59 9.25
C SER A 180 -3.41 1.14 8.79
N LEU A 181 -3.02 0.17 9.59
CA LEU A 181 -3.33 -1.24 9.34
C LEU A 181 -4.84 -1.51 9.45
N ALA A 182 -5.54 -0.83 10.36
CA ALA A 182 -6.99 -0.97 10.54
C ALA A 182 -7.82 -0.45 9.34
N ALA A 183 -7.20 0.28 8.40
CA ALA A 183 -7.83 0.67 7.12
C ALA A 183 -7.79 -0.45 6.07
N ASN A 184 -7.02 -1.53 6.29
CA ASN A 184 -6.91 -2.63 5.34
C ASN A 184 -8.20 -3.45 5.27
N ALA A 185 -8.61 -3.85 4.06
CA ALA A 185 -9.83 -4.61 3.83
C ALA A 185 -9.87 -5.98 4.56
N ALA A 186 -8.73 -6.56 4.90
CA ALA A 186 -8.66 -7.77 5.73
C ALA A 186 -9.19 -7.56 7.16
N LEU A 187 -9.24 -6.29 7.64
CA LEU A 187 -9.78 -5.95 8.96
C LEU A 187 -11.26 -5.49 8.90
N TYR A 188 -11.90 -5.59 7.75
CA TYR A 188 -13.31 -5.24 7.62
C TYR A 188 -14.21 -6.21 8.38
N PRO A 189 -15.33 -5.72 8.97
CA PRO A 189 -16.28 -6.57 9.67
C PRO A 189 -17.13 -7.36 8.69
N VAL A 190 -17.57 -8.54 9.12
CA VAL A 190 -18.61 -9.34 8.47
C VAL A 190 -19.70 -9.66 9.47
N GLN A 191 -20.96 -9.69 9.01
CA GLN A 191 -22.10 -10.04 9.86
C GLN A 191 -22.08 -11.54 10.16
N LYS A 192 -22.00 -11.91 11.45
CA LYS A 192 -21.96 -13.31 11.88
C LYS A 192 -23.11 -14.14 11.33
N ALA A 193 -24.34 -13.64 11.47
CA ALA A 193 -25.53 -14.33 11.00
C ALA A 193 -25.53 -14.57 9.48
N ASN A 194 -24.92 -13.67 8.71
CA ASN A 194 -24.78 -13.84 7.26
C ASN A 194 -23.73 -14.92 6.93
N VAL A 195 -22.56 -14.90 7.57
CA VAL A 195 -21.49 -15.89 7.36
C VAL A 195 -21.95 -17.31 7.73
N GLU A 196 -22.73 -17.47 8.79
CA GLU A 196 -23.25 -18.76 9.28
C GLU A 196 -24.29 -19.38 8.35
N GLN A 197 -24.78 -18.66 7.32
CA GLN A 197 -25.62 -19.24 6.25
C GLN A 197 -24.84 -20.20 5.33
N GLY A 198 -23.52 -20.25 5.44
CA GLY A 198 -22.69 -21.19 4.69
C GLY A 198 -22.08 -20.64 3.41
N GLY A 199 -21.52 -21.50 2.56
CA GLY A 199 -20.63 -21.13 1.45
C GLY A 199 -21.18 -20.19 0.37
N ASP A 200 -22.47 -19.92 0.35
CA ASP A 200 -23.13 -19.05 -0.63
C ASP A 200 -23.44 -17.63 -0.11
N TRP A 201 -23.00 -17.29 1.10
CA TRP A 201 -23.35 -16.02 1.72
C TRP A 201 -22.85 -14.78 0.95
N THR A 202 -21.81 -14.91 0.11
CA THR A 202 -21.26 -13.82 -0.69
C THR A 202 -21.93 -13.64 -2.07
N ARG A 203 -23.00 -14.39 -2.37
CA ARG A 203 -23.71 -14.28 -3.65
C ARG A 203 -24.66 -13.06 -3.71
N PRO A 204 -24.99 -12.59 -4.92
CA PRO A 204 -26.03 -11.57 -5.09
C PRO A 204 -27.32 -11.92 -4.35
N GLY A 205 -27.88 -10.94 -3.65
CA GLY A 205 -29.11 -11.11 -2.85
C GLY A 205 -28.94 -11.82 -1.51
N LYS A 206 -27.74 -12.33 -1.19
CA LYS A 206 -27.42 -12.97 0.11
C LYS A 206 -26.38 -12.19 0.90
N LEU A 207 -25.42 -11.55 0.21
CA LEU A 207 -24.36 -10.79 0.87
C LEU A 207 -24.95 -9.61 1.63
N VAL A 208 -24.67 -9.56 2.94
CA VAL A 208 -24.97 -8.45 3.84
C VAL A 208 -23.67 -7.73 4.17
N GLY A 209 -23.51 -6.54 3.60
CA GLY A 209 -22.34 -5.67 3.83
C GLY A 209 -22.74 -4.42 4.59
N ASN A 210 -21.74 -3.66 5.08
CA ASN A 210 -21.94 -2.39 5.75
C ASN A 210 -21.36 -1.20 4.95
N GLY A 211 -20.94 -1.43 3.70
CA GLY A 211 -20.43 -0.41 2.80
C GLY A 211 -21.52 0.40 2.10
N ALA A 212 -21.09 1.35 1.27
CA ALA A 212 -21.99 2.26 0.55
C ALA A 212 -22.83 1.58 -0.55
N PHE A 213 -22.44 0.38 -0.97
CA PHE A 213 -23.12 -0.36 -2.04
C PHE A 213 -23.45 -1.79 -1.63
N VAL A 214 -24.43 -2.39 -2.31
CA VAL A 214 -24.81 -3.80 -2.21
C VAL A 214 -24.58 -4.51 -3.53
N LEU A 215 -24.24 -5.79 -3.47
CA LEU A 215 -24.06 -6.63 -4.66
C LEU A 215 -25.41 -6.98 -5.27
N LYS A 216 -25.72 -6.41 -6.44
CA LYS A 216 -26.97 -6.61 -7.17
C LYS A 216 -26.92 -7.81 -8.09
N ASP A 217 -25.79 -7.95 -8.84
CA ASP A 217 -25.62 -9.00 -9.84
C ASP A 217 -24.13 -9.37 -9.97
N ARG A 218 -23.85 -10.62 -10.34
CA ARG A 218 -22.51 -11.10 -10.67
C ARG A 218 -22.60 -12.18 -11.74
N VAL A 219 -21.95 -11.91 -12.87
CA VAL A 219 -21.70 -12.89 -13.92
C VAL A 219 -20.19 -13.09 -14.00
N VAL A 220 -19.74 -14.28 -13.61
CA VAL A 220 -18.30 -14.61 -13.49
C VAL A 220 -17.58 -14.37 -14.82
N ASN A 221 -16.43 -13.70 -14.75
CA ASN A 221 -15.61 -13.25 -15.89
C ASN A 221 -16.31 -12.25 -16.84
N GLU A 222 -17.44 -11.68 -16.44
CA GLU A 222 -18.15 -10.70 -17.26
C GLU A 222 -18.37 -9.39 -16.49
N LYS A 223 -19.03 -9.43 -15.33
CA LYS A 223 -19.34 -8.22 -14.56
C LYS A 223 -19.75 -8.50 -13.12
N LEU A 224 -19.51 -7.49 -12.27
CA LEU A 224 -20.17 -7.34 -10.97
C LEU A 224 -20.92 -6.01 -10.98
N VAL A 225 -22.19 -6.02 -10.58
CA VAL A 225 -23.05 -4.83 -10.55
C VAL A 225 -23.41 -4.52 -9.11
N LEU A 226 -23.12 -3.31 -8.68
CA LEU A 226 -23.41 -2.79 -7.35
C LEU A 226 -24.43 -1.66 -7.45
N THR A 227 -25.32 -1.55 -6.46
CA THR A 227 -26.28 -0.46 -6.30
C THR A 227 -26.18 0.13 -4.90
N PRO A 228 -26.62 1.40 -4.66
CA PRO A 228 -26.49 2.03 -3.35
C PRO A 228 -27.13 1.21 -2.22
N ASN A 229 -26.44 1.16 -1.08
CA ASN A 229 -26.95 0.64 0.17
C ASN A 229 -27.76 1.74 0.88
N THR A 230 -29.08 1.65 0.88
CA THR A 230 -29.95 2.66 1.49
C THR A 230 -29.81 2.76 3.01
N HIS A 231 -29.22 1.75 3.66
CA HIS A 231 -28.95 1.74 5.10
C HIS A 231 -27.54 2.24 5.45
N TYR A 232 -26.69 2.53 4.46
CA TYR A 232 -25.36 3.07 4.71
C TYR A 232 -25.46 4.42 5.42
N TRP A 233 -24.70 4.60 6.48
CA TRP A 233 -24.82 5.77 7.38
C TRP A 233 -24.66 7.13 6.68
N ASP A 234 -23.92 7.19 5.56
CA ASP A 234 -23.71 8.41 4.75
C ASP A 234 -24.30 8.29 3.33
N ASN A 235 -25.31 7.45 3.16
CA ASN A 235 -25.94 7.21 1.85
C ASN A 235 -26.47 8.48 1.19
N ALA A 236 -26.87 9.48 1.97
CA ALA A 236 -27.38 10.75 1.44
C ALA A 236 -26.37 11.49 0.54
N LYS A 237 -25.08 11.20 0.67
CA LYS A 237 -24.01 11.77 -0.13
C LYS A 237 -23.51 10.83 -1.23
N THR A 238 -24.03 9.61 -1.34
CA THR A 238 -23.69 8.68 -2.43
C THR A 238 -24.45 9.10 -3.70
N VAL A 239 -23.72 9.61 -4.70
CA VAL A 239 -24.32 10.15 -5.94
C VAL A 239 -24.56 9.07 -6.98
N LEU A 240 -23.62 8.12 -7.11
CA LEU A 240 -23.73 7.03 -8.07
C LEU A 240 -24.92 6.13 -7.77
N THR A 241 -25.70 5.83 -8.80
CA THR A 241 -26.85 4.91 -8.74
C THR A 241 -26.50 3.48 -9.13
N GLN A 242 -25.35 3.29 -9.78
CA GLN A 242 -24.80 1.98 -10.14
C GLN A 242 -23.29 2.05 -10.32
N VAL A 243 -22.60 1.02 -9.85
CA VAL A 243 -21.18 0.75 -10.16
C VAL A 243 -21.10 -0.63 -10.81
N THR A 244 -20.45 -0.69 -11.97
CA THR A 244 -20.19 -1.96 -12.67
C THR A 244 -18.67 -2.18 -12.71
N PHE A 245 -18.23 -3.29 -12.15
CA PHE A 245 -16.86 -3.76 -12.31
C PHE A 245 -16.79 -4.75 -13.46
N LEU A 246 -15.83 -4.53 -14.39
CA LEU A 246 -15.61 -5.38 -15.56
C LEU A 246 -14.25 -6.06 -15.47
N PRO A 247 -14.20 -7.36 -15.18
CA PRO A 247 -12.96 -8.14 -15.26
C PRO A 247 -12.46 -8.26 -16.71
N VAL A 248 -11.30 -7.70 -17.01
CA VAL A 248 -10.65 -7.77 -18.34
C VAL A 248 -9.15 -7.92 -18.13
N ASN A 249 -8.65 -9.14 -18.18
CA ASN A 249 -7.25 -9.46 -17.86
C ASN A 249 -6.21 -8.90 -18.85
N GLN A 250 -6.62 -8.56 -20.09
CA GLN A 250 -5.72 -7.97 -21.08
C GLN A 250 -5.83 -6.45 -21.07
N GLU A 251 -4.76 -5.77 -20.63
CA GLU A 251 -4.69 -4.31 -20.58
C GLU A 251 -4.97 -3.64 -21.93
N SER A 252 -4.56 -4.26 -23.05
CA SER A 252 -4.84 -3.76 -24.39
C SER A 252 -6.33 -3.83 -24.73
N ALA A 253 -7.04 -4.88 -24.31
CA ALA A 253 -8.49 -5.00 -24.48
C ALA A 253 -9.24 -3.98 -23.61
N ALA A 254 -8.84 -3.83 -22.35
CA ALA A 254 -9.39 -2.81 -21.47
C ALA A 254 -9.17 -1.39 -22.02
N THR A 255 -7.99 -1.09 -22.54
CA THR A 255 -7.67 0.19 -23.19
C THR A 255 -8.56 0.44 -24.41
N LYS A 256 -8.80 -0.55 -25.27
CA LYS A 256 -9.70 -0.42 -26.42
C LYS A 256 -11.15 -0.14 -25.98
N ARG A 257 -11.65 -0.83 -24.96
CA ARG A 257 -12.99 -0.59 -24.38
C ARG A 257 -13.10 0.79 -23.76
N TYR A 258 -12.04 1.25 -23.08
CA TYR A 258 -11.97 2.63 -22.57
C TYR A 258 -12.08 3.65 -23.74
N LEU A 259 -11.31 3.48 -24.80
CA LEU A 259 -11.36 4.37 -25.97
C LEU A 259 -12.73 4.34 -26.67
N ALA A 260 -13.45 3.21 -26.60
CA ALA A 260 -14.83 3.05 -27.10
C ALA A 260 -15.91 3.59 -26.16
N ASN A 261 -15.55 4.15 -25.00
CA ASN A 261 -16.43 4.65 -23.93
C ASN A 261 -17.23 3.56 -23.18
N ASP A 262 -16.78 2.29 -23.23
CA ASP A 262 -17.38 1.21 -22.44
C ASP A 262 -16.86 1.14 -21.00
N ILE A 263 -15.76 1.82 -20.69
CA ILE A 263 -15.10 1.86 -19.39
C ILE A 263 -14.79 3.33 -19.06
N ASP A 264 -15.13 3.78 -17.85
CA ASP A 264 -14.85 5.13 -17.37
C ASP A 264 -13.47 5.28 -16.74
N ILE A 265 -12.97 4.21 -16.09
CA ILE A 265 -11.66 4.18 -15.48
C ILE A 265 -11.01 2.81 -15.64
N THR A 266 -9.73 2.80 -16.09
CA THR A 266 -8.94 1.57 -16.16
C THR A 266 -8.12 1.38 -14.88
N GLU A 267 -7.83 0.14 -14.49
CA GLU A 267 -6.87 -0.19 -13.43
C GLU A 267 -5.42 0.02 -13.91
N SER A 268 -5.17 -0.25 -15.19
CA SER A 268 -3.87 -0.08 -15.84
C SER A 268 -4.03 0.09 -17.34
N PHE A 269 -2.94 0.38 -18.03
CA PHE A 269 -2.83 0.35 -19.49
C PHE A 269 -1.44 -0.16 -19.92
N PRO A 270 -1.28 -0.66 -21.16
CA PRO A 270 0.02 -1.14 -21.66
C PRO A 270 1.06 -0.01 -21.67
N LYS A 271 2.19 -0.20 -20.99
CA LYS A 271 3.25 0.82 -20.88
C LYS A 271 3.80 1.30 -22.23
N ASN A 272 3.86 0.42 -23.22
CA ASN A 272 4.28 0.76 -24.58
C ASN A 272 3.33 1.73 -25.31
N LEU A 273 2.09 1.87 -24.83
CA LEU A 273 1.12 2.83 -25.36
C LEU A 273 1.19 4.20 -24.66
N TYR A 274 1.95 4.35 -23.57
CA TYR A 274 1.98 5.56 -22.77
C TYR A 274 2.22 6.83 -23.59
N GLN A 275 3.28 6.86 -24.39
CA GLN A 275 3.63 8.05 -25.20
C GLN A 275 2.56 8.39 -26.23
N LYS A 276 1.95 7.37 -26.85
CA LYS A 276 0.84 7.55 -27.78
C LYS A 276 -0.38 8.13 -27.08
N LEU A 277 -0.82 7.48 -26.00
CA LEU A 277 -1.99 7.91 -25.22
C LEU A 277 -1.79 9.33 -24.65
N LYS A 278 -0.59 9.63 -24.12
CA LYS A 278 -0.27 10.96 -23.59
C LYS A 278 -0.30 12.06 -24.66
N LYS A 279 -0.06 11.72 -25.93
CA LYS A 279 -0.18 12.64 -27.08
C LYS A 279 -1.64 12.79 -27.53
N GLU A 280 -2.41 11.70 -27.57
CA GLU A 280 -3.77 11.67 -28.13
C GLU A 280 -4.84 12.13 -27.13
N ILE A 281 -4.68 11.74 -25.86
CA ILE A 281 -5.64 12.02 -24.78
C ILE A 281 -4.92 12.47 -23.48
N PRO A 282 -4.11 13.58 -23.52
CA PRO A 282 -3.21 13.97 -22.43
C PRO A 282 -3.91 14.14 -21.08
N ASP A 283 -5.13 14.65 -21.07
CA ASP A 283 -5.91 14.93 -19.85
C ASP A 283 -6.59 13.69 -19.25
N GLN A 284 -6.46 12.54 -19.91
CA GLN A 284 -7.04 11.26 -19.46
C GLN A 284 -6.00 10.25 -19.02
N VAL A 285 -4.70 10.54 -19.22
CA VAL A 285 -3.59 9.65 -18.83
C VAL A 285 -3.00 10.12 -17.52
N PHE A 286 -3.15 9.32 -16.48
CA PHE A 286 -2.65 9.59 -15.16
C PHE A 286 -1.58 8.57 -14.77
N THR A 287 -0.51 9.04 -14.13
CA THR A 287 0.58 8.23 -13.58
C THR A 287 0.92 8.69 -12.17
N PRO A 288 -0.05 8.59 -11.23
CA PRO A 288 0.18 9.02 -9.86
C PRO A 288 1.29 8.20 -9.20
N PRO A 289 2.01 8.79 -8.25
CA PRO A 289 2.97 8.06 -7.44
C PRO A 289 2.30 6.91 -6.69
N GLN A 290 2.99 5.78 -6.59
CA GLN A 290 2.57 4.62 -5.81
C GLN A 290 3.49 4.45 -4.59
N LEU A 291 2.94 3.95 -3.49
CA LEU A 291 3.69 3.61 -2.29
C LEU A 291 4.55 2.37 -2.54
N GLY A 292 5.62 2.52 -3.32
CA GLY A 292 6.44 1.38 -3.71
C GLY A 292 7.79 1.76 -4.30
N THR A 293 8.79 0.89 -4.07
CA THR A 293 10.15 1.07 -4.56
C THR A 293 10.65 -0.19 -5.26
N TYR A 294 11.21 -0.01 -6.46
CA TYR A 294 11.97 -1.02 -7.16
C TYR A 294 13.44 -0.91 -6.78
N TYR A 295 14.05 -2.02 -6.43
CA TYR A 295 15.43 -2.04 -5.98
C TYR A 295 16.16 -3.33 -6.37
N TYR A 296 17.49 -3.31 -6.31
CA TYR A 296 18.29 -4.53 -6.27
C TYR A 296 18.75 -4.80 -4.85
N ALA A 297 18.64 -6.05 -4.41
CA ALA A 297 19.20 -6.50 -3.15
C ALA A 297 20.53 -7.20 -3.38
N PHE A 298 21.51 -6.89 -2.55
CA PHE A 298 22.81 -7.54 -2.56
C PHE A 298 22.86 -8.63 -1.50
N ASN A 299 23.52 -9.75 -1.79
CA ASN A 299 23.80 -10.74 -0.75
C ASN A 299 24.92 -10.21 0.14
N THR A 300 24.59 -9.81 1.37
CA THR A 300 25.56 -9.21 2.31
C THR A 300 26.39 -10.25 3.08
N GLN A 301 26.09 -11.54 2.94
CA GLN A 301 26.70 -12.60 3.73
C GLN A 301 27.75 -13.40 2.97
N LYS A 302 27.71 -13.39 1.64
CA LYS A 302 28.64 -14.18 0.82
C LYS A 302 28.94 -13.53 -0.52
N GLY A 303 30.01 -14.01 -1.17
CA GLY A 303 30.44 -13.54 -2.48
C GLY A 303 31.04 -12.12 -2.45
N PRO A 304 31.26 -11.52 -3.61
CA PRO A 304 31.86 -10.18 -3.71
C PRO A 304 31.01 -9.09 -3.04
N THR A 305 29.70 -9.27 -3.02
CA THR A 305 28.76 -8.30 -2.44
C THR A 305 28.68 -8.35 -0.90
N ALA A 306 29.43 -9.25 -0.24
CA ALA A 306 29.63 -9.19 1.20
C ALA A 306 30.42 -7.91 1.62
N ASP A 307 31.31 -7.41 0.75
CA ASP A 307 32.06 -6.17 0.98
C ASP A 307 31.16 -4.93 0.70
N PRO A 308 30.94 -4.05 1.70
CA PRO A 308 30.13 -2.85 1.52
C PRO A 308 30.66 -1.90 0.45
N ARG A 309 31.99 -1.86 0.22
CA ARG A 309 32.62 -1.02 -0.81
C ARG A 309 32.18 -1.46 -2.22
N VAL A 310 32.04 -2.77 -2.43
CA VAL A 310 31.51 -3.32 -3.69
C VAL A 310 30.04 -2.92 -3.88
N ARG A 311 29.21 -3.07 -2.85
CA ARG A 311 27.79 -2.71 -2.91
C ARG A 311 27.58 -1.23 -3.19
N LEU A 312 28.34 -0.37 -2.49
CA LEU A 312 28.32 1.07 -2.71
C LEU A 312 28.70 1.42 -4.14
N ALA A 313 29.81 0.87 -4.66
CA ALA A 313 30.26 1.12 -6.03
C ALA A 313 29.19 0.72 -7.06
N LEU A 314 28.59 -0.45 -6.90
CA LEU A 314 27.51 -0.91 -7.78
C LEU A 314 26.26 -0.01 -7.70
N SER A 315 25.86 0.38 -6.49
CA SER A 315 24.69 1.24 -6.29
C SER A 315 24.89 2.65 -6.86
N MET A 316 26.05 3.29 -6.61
CA MET A 316 26.36 4.64 -7.11
C MET A 316 26.39 4.72 -8.63
N THR A 317 26.79 3.63 -9.30
CA THR A 317 26.93 3.59 -10.77
C THR A 317 25.60 3.41 -11.50
N ILE A 318 24.52 3.11 -10.81
CA ILE A 318 23.18 3.06 -11.41
C ILE A 318 22.70 4.51 -11.64
N ASP A 319 22.62 4.93 -12.89
CA ASP A 319 22.03 6.23 -13.26
C ASP A 319 20.51 6.18 -13.14
N ARG A 320 20.03 6.57 -11.98
CA ARG A 320 18.60 6.53 -11.61
C ARG A 320 17.75 7.48 -12.44
N ARG A 321 18.30 8.64 -12.81
CA ARG A 321 17.61 9.62 -13.69
C ARG A 321 17.45 9.05 -15.08
N LEU A 322 18.52 8.51 -15.67
CA LEU A 322 18.45 7.83 -16.97
C LEU A 322 17.48 6.64 -16.94
N MET A 323 17.48 5.86 -15.86
CA MET A 323 16.55 4.73 -15.69
C MET A 323 15.10 5.19 -15.70
N ALA A 324 14.73 6.18 -14.90
CA ALA A 324 13.38 6.70 -14.79
C ALA A 324 12.90 7.38 -16.08
N GLU A 325 13.73 8.27 -16.66
CA GLU A 325 13.33 9.12 -17.77
C GLU A 325 13.42 8.46 -19.14
N LYS A 326 14.44 7.63 -19.38
CA LYS A 326 14.74 7.09 -20.73
C LYS A 326 14.51 5.60 -20.85
N VAL A 327 14.82 4.82 -19.80
CA VAL A 327 14.64 3.36 -19.87
C VAL A 327 13.18 3.00 -19.61
N LEU A 328 12.55 3.60 -18.61
CA LEU A 328 11.15 3.39 -18.26
C LEU A 328 10.24 4.40 -18.98
N GLY A 329 10.38 5.69 -18.68
CA GLY A 329 9.72 6.78 -19.39
C GLY A 329 8.21 6.83 -19.21
N THR A 330 7.68 6.29 -18.11
CA THR A 330 6.23 6.22 -17.81
C THR A 330 5.85 6.96 -16.52
N GLY A 331 6.69 7.93 -16.11
CA GLY A 331 6.42 8.81 -14.96
C GLY A 331 7.06 8.36 -13.64
N GLU A 332 7.79 7.27 -13.65
CA GLU A 332 8.55 6.80 -12.49
C GLU A 332 9.57 7.88 -12.03
N LYS A 333 9.78 7.97 -10.71
CA LYS A 333 10.78 8.87 -10.12
C LYS A 333 12.06 8.12 -9.74
N PRO A 334 13.24 8.74 -9.86
CA PRO A 334 14.47 8.18 -9.31
C PRO A 334 14.33 7.89 -7.82
N ALA A 335 14.80 6.73 -7.34
CA ALA A 335 14.79 6.40 -5.92
C ALA A 335 16.19 6.55 -5.32
N TRP A 336 16.39 7.55 -4.47
CA TRP A 336 17.65 7.81 -3.75
C TRP A 336 17.66 7.19 -2.35
N ARG A 337 16.49 6.70 -1.89
CA ARG A 337 16.24 6.04 -0.61
C ARG A 337 15.27 4.89 -0.79
N PHE A 338 15.13 4.05 0.23
CA PHE A 338 14.23 2.91 0.15
C PHE A 338 12.76 3.32 0.35
N THR A 339 12.50 4.19 1.30
CA THR A 339 11.17 4.74 1.57
C THR A 339 10.76 5.73 0.47
N PRO A 340 9.64 5.53 -0.25
CA PRO A 340 9.16 6.48 -1.26
C PRO A 340 8.82 7.84 -0.67
N ASP A 341 8.97 8.90 -1.48
CA ASP A 341 8.69 10.29 -1.06
C ASP A 341 7.21 10.54 -0.71
N VAL A 342 6.31 9.69 -1.21
CA VAL A 342 4.86 9.78 -0.98
C VAL A 342 4.40 9.14 0.32
N THR A 343 5.33 8.58 1.12
CA THR A 343 4.99 7.90 2.37
C THR A 343 4.51 8.90 3.41
N ALA A 344 3.33 8.65 3.98
CA ALA A 344 2.74 9.53 4.99
C ALA A 344 3.64 9.64 6.23
N GLY A 345 3.72 10.86 6.80
CA GLY A 345 4.53 11.13 7.98
C GLY A 345 6.05 11.06 7.75
N PHE A 346 6.50 10.89 6.51
CA PHE A 346 7.91 10.88 6.15
C PHE A 346 8.32 12.16 5.45
N THR A 347 9.23 12.89 6.07
CA THR A 347 9.93 14.02 5.45
C THR A 347 11.38 13.60 5.25
N PRO A 348 11.77 13.24 4.02
CA PRO A 348 13.11 12.73 3.76
C PRO A 348 14.19 13.80 3.94
N ALA A 349 15.28 13.45 4.59
CA ALA A 349 16.49 14.26 4.56
C ALA A 349 17.10 14.24 3.15
N PRO A 350 17.74 15.34 2.70
CA PRO A 350 18.42 15.36 1.41
C PRO A 350 19.46 14.24 1.30
N SER A 351 19.47 13.54 0.17
CA SER A 351 20.51 12.56 -0.14
C SER A 351 21.70 13.26 -0.79
N GLU A 352 22.91 12.99 -0.30
CA GLU A 352 24.16 13.50 -0.92
C GLU A 352 24.27 13.05 -2.38
N TRP A 353 23.93 11.81 -2.68
CA TRP A 353 23.98 11.26 -4.04
C TRP A 353 23.00 11.94 -5.00
N GLU A 354 21.87 12.41 -4.48
CA GLU A 354 20.87 13.15 -5.29
C GLU A 354 21.41 14.49 -5.79
N GLN A 355 22.32 15.11 -5.03
CA GLN A 355 22.95 16.40 -5.37
C GLN A 355 24.16 16.26 -6.28
N MET A 356 24.74 15.05 -6.38
CA MET A 356 25.91 14.78 -7.21
C MET A 356 25.53 14.50 -8.66
N SER A 357 26.43 14.84 -9.57
CA SER A 357 26.36 14.38 -10.95
C SER A 357 26.68 12.88 -11.05
N GLN A 358 26.14 12.21 -12.07
CA GLN A 358 26.45 10.79 -12.30
C GLN A 358 27.94 10.56 -12.57
N GLN A 359 28.66 11.56 -13.12
CA GLN A 359 30.11 11.48 -13.34
C GLN A 359 30.87 11.43 -12.02
N GLU A 360 30.51 12.26 -11.03
CA GLU A 360 31.11 12.24 -9.68
C GLU A 360 30.84 10.93 -8.96
N LEU A 361 29.58 10.45 -9.02
CA LEU A 361 29.20 9.15 -8.45
C LEU A 361 30.02 8.00 -9.07
N ASN A 362 30.20 8.00 -10.40
CA ASN A 362 31.01 6.98 -11.08
C ASN A 362 32.49 7.04 -10.69
N ALA A 363 33.03 8.22 -10.47
CA ALA A 363 34.43 8.39 -10.03
C ALA A 363 34.63 7.84 -8.60
N GLN A 364 33.76 8.17 -7.67
CA GLN A 364 33.77 7.62 -6.31
C GLN A 364 33.56 6.10 -6.32
N ALA A 365 32.61 5.59 -7.10
CA ALA A 365 32.35 4.17 -7.25
C ALA A 365 33.61 3.40 -7.72
N LYS A 366 34.32 3.95 -8.69
CA LYS A 366 35.58 3.36 -9.19
C LYS A 366 36.65 3.29 -8.10
N THR A 367 36.79 4.33 -7.30
CA THR A 367 37.75 4.37 -6.17
C THR A 367 37.39 3.31 -5.12
N LEU A 368 36.12 3.18 -4.75
CA LEU A 368 35.64 2.17 -3.80
C LEU A 368 35.89 0.74 -4.30
N LEU A 369 35.63 0.48 -5.59
CA LEU A 369 35.82 -0.85 -6.18
C LEU A 369 37.32 -1.22 -6.23
N GLN A 370 38.18 -0.27 -6.55
CA GLN A 370 39.63 -0.45 -6.50
C GLN A 370 40.13 -0.72 -5.07
N ALA A 371 39.61 0.00 -4.08
CA ALA A 371 39.94 -0.22 -2.67
C ALA A 371 39.47 -1.60 -2.18
N ALA A 372 38.42 -2.18 -2.81
CA ALA A 372 37.99 -3.55 -2.58
C ALA A 372 38.81 -4.62 -3.32
N GLY A 373 39.84 -4.21 -4.08
CA GLY A 373 40.78 -5.09 -4.78
C GLY A 373 40.32 -5.52 -6.17
N TYR A 374 39.33 -4.84 -6.78
CA TYR A 374 38.86 -5.09 -8.13
C TYR A 374 39.28 -3.99 -9.10
N GLY A 375 39.53 -4.37 -10.35
CA GLY A 375 39.98 -3.46 -11.39
C GLY A 375 40.37 -4.22 -12.65
N PRO A 376 41.07 -3.59 -13.62
CA PRO A 376 41.44 -4.23 -14.90
C PRO A 376 42.20 -5.53 -14.75
N ALA A 377 43.09 -5.64 -13.74
CA ALA A 377 43.88 -6.86 -13.49
C ALA A 377 43.07 -7.97 -12.78
N ARG A 378 41.96 -7.62 -12.11
CA ARG A 378 41.08 -8.53 -11.39
C ARG A 378 39.64 -8.06 -11.57
N PRO A 379 39.01 -8.34 -12.71
CA PRO A 379 37.63 -7.92 -12.98
C PRO A 379 36.66 -8.54 -11.97
N LEU A 380 35.66 -7.75 -11.56
CA LEU A 380 34.55 -8.25 -10.76
C LEU A 380 33.54 -8.97 -11.67
N ASN A 381 33.20 -10.21 -11.31
CA ASN A 381 32.17 -11.01 -11.97
C ASN A 381 30.98 -11.22 -11.03
N LEU A 382 29.78 -10.97 -11.50
CA LEU A 382 28.54 -11.05 -10.72
C LEU A 382 27.43 -11.77 -11.50
N THR A 383 26.52 -12.38 -10.74
CA THR A 383 25.23 -12.83 -11.27
C THR A 383 24.13 -11.87 -10.81
N LEU A 384 23.37 -11.31 -11.76
CA LEU A 384 22.15 -10.55 -11.50
C LEU A 384 20.93 -11.42 -11.81
N LEU A 385 20.20 -11.81 -10.77
CA LEU A 385 19.01 -12.64 -10.84
C LEU A 385 17.75 -11.76 -10.88
N TYR A 386 16.82 -12.10 -11.80
CA TYR A 386 15.50 -11.49 -11.87
C TYR A 386 14.43 -12.51 -12.29
N ASN A 387 13.18 -12.28 -11.88
CA ASN A 387 12.05 -13.09 -12.33
C ASN A 387 11.65 -12.71 -13.76
N THR A 388 11.12 -13.66 -14.53
CA THR A 388 10.74 -13.48 -15.92
C THR A 388 9.78 -12.31 -16.11
N SER A 389 10.26 -11.29 -16.82
CA SER A 389 9.52 -10.09 -17.21
C SER A 389 10.36 -9.31 -18.21
N GLU A 390 9.75 -8.83 -19.29
CA GLU A 390 10.43 -7.98 -20.29
C GLU A 390 10.96 -6.68 -19.65
N ASN A 391 10.19 -6.08 -18.75
CA ASN A 391 10.63 -4.88 -18.04
C ASN A 391 11.83 -5.15 -17.13
N HIS A 392 11.83 -6.26 -16.39
CA HIS A 392 12.98 -6.61 -15.53
C HIS A 392 14.22 -6.90 -16.36
N GLN A 393 14.07 -7.58 -17.52
CA GLN A 393 15.16 -7.82 -18.44
C GLN A 393 15.74 -6.52 -19.00
N LYS A 394 14.88 -5.59 -19.44
CA LYS A 394 15.28 -4.27 -19.94
C LYS A 394 16.09 -3.49 -18.91
N ILE A 395 15.63 -3.46 -17.66
CA ILE A 395 16.32 -2.80 -16.53
C ILE A 395 17.66 -3.49 -16.27
N ALA A 396 17.68 -4.82 -16.21
CA ALA A 396 18.88 -5.59 -15.92
C ALA A 396 19.97 -5.39 -16.99
N ILE A 397 19.59 -5.34 -18.28
CA ILE A 397 20.50 -5.05 -19.40
C ILE A 397 21.08 -3.63 -19.26
N ALA A 398 20.25 -2.63 -18.97
CA ALA A 398 20.70 -1.25 -18.81
C ALA A 398 21.69 -1.12 -17.64
N VAL A 399 21.38 -1.69 -16.47
CA VAL A 399 22.26 -1.65 -15.30
C VAL A 399 23.55 -2.41 -15.52
N ALA A 400 23.50 -3.61 -16.12
CA ALA A 400 24.71 -4.37 -16.46
C ALA A 400 25.63 -3.58 -17.42
N SER A 401 25.06 -2.87 -18.40
CA SER A 401 25.80 -1.99 -19.30
C SER A 401 26.45 -0.82 -18.56
N MET A 402 25.78 -0.19 -17.61
CA MET A 402 26.35 0.88 -16.76
C MET A 402 27.52 0.36 -15.94
N TRP A 403 27.38 -0.80 -15.29
CA TRP A 403 28.45 -1.44 -14.51
C TRP A 403 29.65 -1.83 -15.38
N LYS A 404 29.39 -2.40 -16.58
CA LYS A 404 30.50 -2.73 -17.51
C LYS A 404 31.24 -1.50 -17.98
N LYS A 405 30.51 -0.47 -18.43
CA LYS A 405 31.09 0.76 -18.98
C LYS A 405 31.92 1.54 -17.94
N ASN A 406 31.39 1.70 -16.72
CA ASN A 406 31.97 2.62 -15.73
C ASN A 406 32.93 1.92 -14.76
N LEU A 407 32.74 0.63 -14.47
CA LEU A 407 33.50 -0.12 -13.47
C LEU A 407 34.25 -1.33 -14.04
N GLY A 408 33.98 -1.72 -15.29
CA GLY A 408 34.58 -2.94 -15.88
C GLY A 408 33.98 -4.23 -15.31
N VAL A 409 32.84 -4.18 -14.64
CA VAL A 409 32.19 -5.35 -14.03
C VAL A 409 31.52 -6.22 -15.09
N ASP A 410 31.77 -7.53 -15.03
CA ASP A 410 31.10 -8.53 -15.87
C ASP A 410 29.88 -9.11 -15.17
N VAL A 411 28.70 -8.98 -15.78
CA VAL A 411 27.43 -9.40 -15.21
C VAL A 411 26.81 -10.52 -16.01
N LYS A 412 26.61 -11.67 -15.37
CA LYS A 412 25.78 -12.74 -15.92
C LYS A 412 24.33 -12.48 -15.56
N LEU A 413 23.49 -12.15 -16.53
CA LEU A 413 22.07 -12.00 -16.33
C LEU A 413 21.40 -13.39 -16.23
N LYS A 414 20.65 -13.64 -15.16
CA LYS A 414 19.95 -14.89 -14.89
C LYS A 414 18.46 -14.62 -14.73
N ASN A 415 17.69 -15.15 -15.68
CA ASN A 415 16.24 -15.13 -15.64
C ASN A 415 15.73 -16.42 -15.00
N GLN A 416 14.71 -16.32 -14.14
CA GLN A 416 14.00 -17.47 -13.57
C GLN A 416 12.49 -17.22 -13.58
N GLU A 417 11.73 -18.32 -13.80
CA GLU A 417 10.30 -18.33 -13.54
C GLU A 417 10.02 -18.03 -12.06
N TRP A 418 8.85 -17.47 -11.77
CA TRP A 418 8.52 -16.89 -10.46
C TRP A 418 8.78 -17.83 -9.29
N LYS A 419 8.31 -19.08 -9.34
CA LYS A 419 8.49 -20.05 -8.24
C LYS A 419 9.96 -20.34 -7.98
N THR A 420 10.73 -20.61 -9.02
CA THR A 420 12.18 -20.86 -8.95
C THR A 420 12.94 -19.63 -8.47
N TYR A 421 12.49 -18.43 -8.89
CA TYR A 421 13.05 -17.17 -8.42
C TYR A 421 12.82 -16.98 -6.91
N ILE A 422 11.61 -17.27 -6.40
CA ILE A 422 11.29 -17.21 -4.98
C ILE A 422 12.17 -18.17 -4.18
N ASP A 423 12.37 -19.40 -4.65
CA ASP A 423 13.25 -20.37 -4.00
C ASP A 423 14.71 -19.89 -3.94
N SER A 424 15.22 -19.32 -5.05
CA SER A 424 16.56 -18.74 -5.11
C SER A 424 16.71 -17.54 -4.18
N ARG A 425 15.67 -16.69 -4.09
CA ARG A 425 15.58 -15.56 -3.16
C ARG A 425 15.66 -16.03 -1.70
N ASN A 426 14.82 -16.98 -1.34
CA ASN A 426 14.69 -17.45 0.03
C ASN A 426 15.95 -18.22 0.50
N THR A 427 16.62 -18.94 -0.40
CA THR A 427 17.88 -19.65 -0.10
C THR A 427 19.11 -18.75 -0.22
N GLY A 428 18.98 -17.53 -0.77
CA GLY A 428 20.10 -16.60 -0.99
C GLY A 428 21.08 -17.08 -2.08
N ASN A 429 20.56 -17.75 -3.12
CA ASN A 429 21.36 -18.24 -4.23
C ASN A 429 21.51 -17.18 -5.34
N PHE A 430 22.13 -16.05 -5.00
CA PHE A 430 22.39 -14.90 -5.87
C PHE A 430 23.53 -14.04 -5.32
N ASP A 431 24.17 -13.25 -6.16
CA ASP A 431 25.02 -12.12 -5.76
C ASP A 431 24.18 -10.85 -5.67
N VAL A 432 23.44 -10.55 -6.74
CA VAL A 432 22.49 -9.44 -6.85
C VAL A 432 21.15 -10.00 -7.31
N ILE A 433 20.06 -9.55 -6.71
CA ILE A 433 18.71 -9.98 -7.07
C ILE A 433 17.79 -8.77 -7.25
N ARG A 434 16.95 -8.82 -8.27
CA ARG A 434 15.85 -7.87 -8.45
C ARG A 434 14.85 -8.00 -7.32
N ALA A 435 14.38 -6.90 -6.76
CA ALA A 435 13.32 -6.89 -5.79
C ALA A 435 12.42 -5.67 -5.94
N SER A 436 11.30 -5.68 -5.26
CA SER A 436 10.41 -4.53 -5.08
C SER A 436 9.65 -4.67 -3.79
N TRP A 437 9.21 -3.55 -3.27
CA TRP A 437 8.26 -3.52 -2.18
C TRP A 437 7.18 -2.49 -2.46
N VAL A 438 5.94 -2.87 -2.26
CA VAL A 438 4.77 -1.99 -2.19
C VAL A 438 4.33 -2.02 -0.74
N GLY A 439 4.12 -0.85 -0.14
CA GLY A 439 3.78 -0.75 1.27
C GLY A 439 2.47 -1.45 1.62
N ASP A 440 2.45 -2.18 2.72
CA ASP A 440 1.23 -2.80 3.26
C ASP A 440 0.37 -1.79 4.01
N TYR A 441 0.96 -0.65 4.38
CA TYR A 441 0.35 0.49 5.05
C TYR A 441 1.21 1.74 4.80
N ASN A 442 0.59 2.93 4.87
CA ASN A 442 1.25 4.19 4.49
C ASN A 442 2.05 4.78 5.66
N GLU A 443 3.23 4.18 5.92
CA GLU A 443 4.16 4.60 6.95
C GLU A 443 5.57 4.03 6.67
N PRO A 444 6.69 4.74 6.99
CA PRO A 444 8.05 4.32 6.64
C PRO A 444 8.46 2.92 7.09
N SER A 445 7.95 2.45 8.23
CA SER A 445 8.32 1.15 8.76
C SER A 445 7.92 -0.02 7.86
N THR A 446 6.93 0.13 6.97
CA THR A 446 6.59 -0.92 5.99
C THR A 446 7.75 -1.25 5.05
N PHE A 447 8.63 -0.26 4.80
CA PHE A 447 9.85 -0.43 4.02
C PHE A 447 11.04 -0.78 4.91
N LEU A 448 11.29 0.04 5.93
CA LEU A 448 12.50 -0.02 6.73
C LEU A 448 12.61 -1.31 7.56
N SER A 449 11.50 -1.81 8.12
CA SER A 449 11.54 -3.06 8.89
C SER A 449 11.95 -4.28 8.07
N LEU A 450 11.79 -4.27 6.75
CA LEU A 450 12.26 -5.35 5.87
C LEU A 450 13.75 -5.64 5.98
N LEU A 451 14.56 -4.65 6.36
CA LEU A 451 16.01 -4.80 6.45
C LEU A 451 16.51 -5.06 7.87
N THR A 452 15.62 -5.19 8.86
CA THR A 452 16.03 -5.62 10.21
C THR A 452 16.59 -7.03 10.20
N SER A 453 17.53 -7.30 11.10
CA SER A 453 18.29 -8.56 11.14
C SER A 453 17.43 -9.81 11.28
N THR A 454 16.25 -9.68 11.86
CA THR A 454 15.33 -10.80 12.16
C THR A 454 14.14 -10.90 11.21
N HIS A 455 13.95 -9.93 10.31
CA HIS A 455 12.78 -9.92 9.43
C HIS A 455 12.91 -10.99 8.33
N SER A 456 11.88 -11.83 8.18
CA SER A 456 11.85 -12.92 7.19
C SER A 456 11.92 -12.45 5.75
N GLY A 457 11.45 -11.22 5.47
CA GLY A 457 11.53 -10.55 4.18
C GLY A 457 12.87 -9.89 3.87
N ASN A 458 13.89 -9.99 4.76
CA ASN A 458 15.21 -9.43 4.55
C ASN A 458 16.00 -10.21 3.49
N ILE A 459 15.69 -9.93 2.23
CA ILE A 459 16.30 -10.60 1.07
C ILE A 459 17.82 -10.44 1.05
N SER A 460 18.31 -9.25 1.42
CA SER A 460 19.76 -8.94 1.44
C SER A 460 20.51 -9.69 2.53
N ARG A 461 19.81 -10.25 3.53
CA ARG A 461 20.39 -10.87 4.73
C ARG A 461 21.26 -9.89 5.53
N PHE A 462 20.98 -8.61 5.41
CA PHE A 462 21.64 -7.54 6.13
C PHE A 462 21.49 -7.73 7.64
N LYS A 463 22.60 -7.54 8.36
CA LYS A 463 22.63 -7.59 9.83
C LYS A 463 23.39 -6.38 10.31
N ASN A 464 22.70 -5.49 11.01
CA ASN A 464 23.30 -4.28 11.57
C ASN A 464 22.58 -3.92 12.88
N PRO A 465 23.21 -4.12 14.05
CA PRO A 465 22.60 -3.83 15.34
C PRO A 465 22.21 -2.35 15.54
N ASP A 466 22.94 -1.41 14.94
CA ASP A 466 22.61 0.02 15.02
C ASP A 466 21.33 0.32 14.22
N TYR A 467 21.16 -0.32 13.07
CA TYR A 467 19.94 -0.23 12.27
C TYR A 467 18.74 -0.78 13.04
N ASP A 468 18.87 -1.99 13.62
CA ASP A 468 17.81 -2.62 14.41
C ASP A 468 17.42 -1.75 15.60
N LYS A 469 18.41 -1.17 16.29
CA LYS A 469 18.20 -0.28 17.44
C LYS A 469 17.44 0.99 17.04
N VAL A 470 17.81 1.63 15.93
CA VAL A 470 17.13 2.84 15.45
C VAL A 470 15.67 2.56 15.16
N LEU A 471 15.32 1.43 14.53
CA LEU A 471 13.94 1.09 14.26
C LEU A 471 13.16 0.68 15.52
N GLN A 472 13.81 0.08 16.51
CA GLN A 472 13.19 -0.15 17.82
C GLN A 472 12.87 1.17 18.54
N GLN A 473 13.73 2.19 18.43
CA GLN A 473 13.49 3.51 18.96
C GLN A 473 12.31 4.18 18.25
N ALA A 474 12.31 4.18 16.91
CA ALA A 474 11.21 4.72 16.12
C ALA A 474 9.84 4.11 16.50
N ALA A 475 9.80 2.79 16.74
CA ALA A 475 8.57 2.10 17.15
C ALA A 475 8.03 2.54 18.53
N GLN A 476 8.89 3.04 19.41
CA GLN A 476 8.53 3.51 20.76
C GLN A 476 8.30 5.02 20.81
N GLU A 477 8.68 5.74 19.74
CA GLU A 477 8.66 7.20 19.74
C GLU A 477 7.25 7.76 19.55
N ASN A 478 6.78 8.57 20.50
CA ASN A 478 5.47 9.22 20.44
C ASN A 478 5.49 10.53 19.62
N SER A 479 6.65 11.18 19.52
CA SER A 479 6.83 12.37 18.69
C SER A 479 6.97 12.01 17.22
N ALA A 480 6.06 12.47 16.37
CA ALA A 480 6.15 12.28 14.93
C ALA A 480 7.46 12.82 14.34
N LYS A 481 7.96 13.96 14.86
CA LYS A 481 9.23 14.54 14.44
C LYS A 481 10.41 13.64 14.81
N ALA A 482 10.51 13.21 16.07
CA ALA A 482 11.61 12.35 16.52
C ALA A 482 11.58 10.99 15.80
N ARG A 483 10.39 10.42 15.58
CA ARG A 483 10.23 9.20 14.77
C ARG A 483 10.71 9.40 13.33
N ASN A 484 10.40 10.54 12.70
CA ASN A 484 10.90 10.86 11.36
C ASN A 484 12.43 11.02 11.34
N ASP A 485 13.03 11.60 12.38
CA ASP A 485 14.49 11.70 12.52
C ASP A 485 15.14 10.31 12.63
N ASP A 486 14.53 9.38 13.36
CA ASP A 486 14.98 7.97 13.43
C ASP A 486 14.86 7.26 12.07
N TYR A 487 13.78 7.46 11.33
CA TYR A 487 13.66 6.90 9.98
C TYR A 487 14.71 7.46 9.01
N ASN A 488 15.03 8.73 9.08
CA ASN A 488 16.13 9.32 8.31
C ASN A 488 17.50 8.74 8.72
N ASN A 489 17.71 8.43 10.00
CA ASN A 489 18.91 7.73 10.46
C ASN A 489 18.97 6.30 9.89
N ALA A 490 17.86 5.57 9.83
CA ALA A 490 17.80 4.24 9.20
C ALA A 490 18.14 4.32 7.70
N GLU A 491 17.56 5.28 6.97
CA GLU A 491 17.89 5.51 5.54
C GLU A 491 19.36 5.86 5.34
N ARG A 492 19.96 6.63 6.24
CA ARG A 492 21.41 6.94 6.20
C ARG A 492 22.26 5.68 6.38
N ILE A 493 21.88 4.75 7.24
CA ILE A 493 22.57 3.46 7.37
C ILE A 493 22.42 2.65 6.07
N ILE A 494 21.22 2.62 5.46
CA ILE A 494 21.02 1.97 4.15
C ILE A 494 21.94 2.58 3.10
N SER A 495 22.01 3.91 3.01
CA SER A 495 22.85 4.59 1.99
C SER A 495 24.34 4.36 2.18
N THR A 496 24.82 4.22 3.43
CA THR A 496 26.25 4.02 3.74
C THR A 496 26.70 2.56 3.73
N GLN A 497 25.77 1.60 3.92
CA GLN A 497 26.04 0.16 3.92
C GLN A 497 25.59 -0.55 2.64
N ALA A 498 24.71 0.09 1.87
CA ALA A 498 24.14 -0.38 0.62
C ALA A 498 23.71 -1.87 0.64
N PRO A 499 22.88 -2.34 1.60
CA PRO A 499 22.34 -3.69 1.53
C PRO A 499 21.44 -3.87 0.30
N ILE A 500 20.86 -2.77 -0.16
CA ILE A 500 20.04 -2.66 -1.37
C ILE A 500 20.47 -1.44 -2.19
N ALA A 501 20.12 -1.44 -3.47
CA ALA A 501 20.20 -0.29 -4.36
C ALA A 501 18.79 0.09 -4.81
N PRO A 502 18.12 1.06 -4.20
CA PRO A 502 16.90 1.64 -4.72
C PRO A 502 17.14 2.22 -6.11
N ILE A 503 16.21 2.01 -7.05
CA ILE A 503 16.38 2.42 -8.45
C ILE A 503 15.33 3.44 -8.84
N TYR A 504 14.03 3.10 -8.64
CA TYR A 504 12.94 4.03 -8.91
C TYR A 504 11.76 3.80 -7.98
N GLN A 505 10.97 4.86 -7.79
CA GLN A 505 9.67 4.82 -7.12
C GLN A 505 8.59 4.52 -8.16
N TYR A 506 7.65 3.65 -7.80
CA TYR A 506 6.56 3.23 -8.68
C TYR A 506 5.54 4.34 -8.96
N THR A 507 4.88 4.22 -10.10
CA THR A 507 3.67 4.96 -10.46
C THR A 507 2.56 4.00 -10.86
N ASN A 508 1.31 4.41 -10.60
CA ASN A 508 0.11 3.71 -11.04
C ASN A 508 -0.46 4.34 -12.32
N GLY A 509 -0.17 3.72 -13.46
CA GLY A 509 -0.68 4.19 -14.74
C GLY A 509 -2.15 3.80 -14.95
N ARG A 510 -3.04 4.80 -15.19
CA ARG A 510 -4.46 4.56 -15.52
C ARG A 510 -5.03 5.58 -16.46
N LEU A 511 -6.14 5.22 -17.09
CA LEU A 511 -6.94 6.10 -17.92
C LEU A 511 -8.22 6.45 -17.16
N ILE A 512 -8.57 7.74 -17.11
CA ILE A 512 -9.76 8.24 -16.41
C ILE A 512 -10.50 9.17 -17.34
N LYS A 513 -11.80 8.93 -17.56
CA LYS A 513 -12.66 9.78 -18.38
C LYS A 513 -12.82 11.17 -17.78
N PRO A 514 -12.86 12.26 -18.61
CA PRO A 514 -12.93 13.64 -18.12
C PRO A 514 -14.19 13.92 -17.29
N TRP A 515 -15.27 13.19 -17.55
CA TRP A 515 -16.55 13.30 -16.83
C TRP A 515 -16.58 12.58 -15.49
N LEU A 516 -15.63 11.66 -15.21
CA LEU A 516 -15.51 11.04 -13.90
C LEU A 516 -14.78 11.97 -12.93
N LYS A 517 -15.39 12.24 -11.79
CA LYS A 517 -14.83 13.05 -10.69
C LYS A 517 -14.84 12.29 -9.37
N GLY A 518 -14.07 12.78 -8.39
CA GLY A 518 -13.99 12.18 -7.04
C GLY A 518 -13.15 10.91 -6.96
N TYR A 519 -12.39 10.56 -8.02
CA TYR A 519 -11.38 9.51 -7.93
C TYR A 519 -10.13 10.04 -7.20
N PRO A 520 -9.62 9.36 -6.15
CA PRO A 520 -8.51 9.81 -5.31
C PRO A 520 -7.16 9.61 -5.99
N ILE A 521 -6.87 10.43 -7.01
CA ILE A 521 -5.67 10.28 -7.86
C ILE A 521 -4.36 10.43 -7.10
N ASN A 522 -4.36 11.12 -5.95
CA ASN A 522 -3.17 11.38 -5.15
C ASN A 522 -2.94 10.34 -4.04
N ASN A 523 -3.87 9.38 -3.84
CA ASN A 523 -3.70 8.35 -2.82
C ASN A 523 -2.62 7.34 -3.25
N PRO A 524 -1.48 7.28 -2.56
CA PRO A 524 -0.34 6.46 -2.98
C PRO A 524 -0.56 4.95 -2.77
N GLU A 525 -1.53 4.56 -1.96
CA GLU A 525 -1.96 3.17 -1.77
C GLU A 525 -3.06 2.75 -2.76
N ASP A 526 -3.48 3.69 -3.64
CA ASP A 526 -4.55 3.48 -4.62
C ASP A 526 -5.87 3.02 -3.97
N VAL A 527 -6.17 3.57 -2.80
CA VAL A 527 -7.42 3.31 -2.09
C VAL A 527 -8.50 4.21 -2.64
N ALA A 528 -9.45 3.63 -3.35
CA ALA A 528 -10.56 4.34 -3.97
C ALA A 528 -11.90 3.71 -3.60
N TYR A 529 -12.83 4.55 -3.18
CA TYR A 529 -14.21 4.19 -2.85
C TYR A 529 -15.14 4.78 -3.90
N SER A 530 -16.02 3.97 -4.52
CA SER A 530 -16.95 4.48 -5.53
C SER A 530 -17.93 5.52 -4.96
N ARG A 531 -18.20 5.50 -3.65
CA ARG A 531 -19.07 6.48 -2.98
C ARG A 531 -18.57 7.94 -3.06
N THR A 532 -17.28 8.16 -3.33
CA THR A 532 -16.73 9.52 -3.49
C THR A 532 -16.84 10.03 -4.91
N MET A 533 -17.24 9.17 -5.86
CA MET A 533 -17.22 9.46 -7.29
C MET A 533 -18.59 9.92 -7.80
N TYR A 534 -18.55 10.69 -8.88
CA TYR A 534 -19.76 11.14 -9.60
C TYR A 534 -19.46 11.43 -11.07
N ILE A 535 -20.49 11.46 -11.90
CA ILE A 535 -20.39 11.64 -13.35
C ILE A 535 -20.91 13.03 -13.74
N LEU A 536 -20.07 13.82 -14.39
CA LEU A 536 -20.47 15.10 -14.99
C LEU A 536 -21.31 14.87 -16.24
N LYS A 537 -22.15 15.84 -16.58
CA LYS A 537 -22.84 15.91 -17.87
C LYS A 537 -21.81 15.96 -19.00
N HIS A 538 -21.93 15.09 -19.98
CA HIS A 538 -21.03 14.93 -21.14
C HIS A 538 -21.80 14.53 -22.40
#